data_fbd23c91438bd96e078e71696048a04f
#
_entry.id   fbd23c91438bd96e078e71696048a04f
#
_cell.length_a   1.000
_cell.length_b   1.000
_cell.length_c   1.000
_cell.angle_alpha   90.00
_cell.angle_beta   90.00
_cell.angle_gamma   90.00
#
_symmetry.space_group_name_H-M   'P 1'
#
loop_
_entity.id
_entity.type
_entity.pdbx_description
1 polymer ?
#
loop_
_entity_poly.entity_id
_entity_poly.type
_entity_poly.pdbx_seq_one_letter_code
_entity_poly.pdbx_strand_id
1 'polypeptide(L)'
;MAATAERETEALVAVSSPSGDAVAAEQIVSVVSALAPAGARIERLACSTLEHAPDLLISVDGPGERKVLLVGHLDTVVTHDAFFAPQRSAHHLVGPGTADMKGGVALALGALRALEDRAELGQASLLLVNDEEWRSGTFAHTERFSGFDACLCFEAGERTIGGDDAVVVRRKAAGALKLTARGRAAHSGSAPEQGVSALLALAEAAQLVASLSDPAGPERLTAVPTILRSGEAINVVPGGGKLLCDLRADSLAAIEIVEASIPSEIAGASIKVERERAWPGMDAREQTAPLLAAASELLGRPIVAGERGGASDASHFAVAIKITIDGLGPCGGHSHHADEYIDLESLFSRSEVVLALLDALLSDPQSVG
;
A
#
# COMPACT_ATOMS: atom_id res chain seq x y z
N MET A 1 1.95 -25.17 -4.42
CA MET A 1 1.77 -23.85 -3.82
C MET A 1 0.30 -23.47 -3.71
N ALA A 2 -0.47 -23.36 -4.78
CA ALA A 2 -1.86 -22.88 -4.80
C ALA A 2 -2.83 -23.56 -3.80
N ALA A 3 -2.92 -24.90 -3.79
CA ALA A 3 -3.82 -25.63 -2.88
C ALA A 3 -3.48 -25.44 -1.39
N THR A 4 -2.22 -25.12 -1.07
CA THR A 4 -1.82 -24.76 0.29
C THR A 4 -2.21 -23.32 0.58
N ALA A 5 -1.95 -22.39 -0.35
CA ALA A 5 -2.33 -21.00 -0.23
C ALA A 5 -3.85 -20.81 -0.04
N GLU A 6 -4.70 -21.62 -0.71
CA GLU A 6 -6.14 -21.59 -0.52
C GLU A 6 -6.53 -21.86 0.96
N ARG A 7 -6.02 -22.96 1.55
CA ARG A 7 -6.29 -23.31 2.96
C ARG A 7 -5.73 -22.29 3.95
N GLU A 8 -4.55 -21.75 3.65
CA GLU A 8 -3.92 -20.72 4.47
C GLU A 8 -4.67 -19.40 4.39
N THR A 9 -5.17 -19.02 3.21
CA THR A 9 -6.05 -17.86 3.06
C THR A 9 -7.31 -18.01 3.91
N GLU A 10 -7.99 -19.17 3.87
CA GLU A 10 -9.16 -19.43 4.73
C GLU A 10 -8.83 -19.25 6.22
N ALA A 11 -7.68 -19.79 6.67
CA ALA A 11 -7.24 -19.66 8.06
C ALA A 11 -6.92 -18.20 8.46
N LEU A 12 -6.28 -17.44 7.56
CA LEU A 12 -5.92 -16.04 7.80
C LEU A 12 -7.15 -15.13 7.80
N VAL A 13 -8.06 -15.33 6.87
CA VAL A 13 -9.31 -14.55 6.76
C VAL A 13 -10.27 -14.84 7.90
N ALA A 14 -10.19 -16.00 8.54
CA ALA A 14 -10.96 -16.31 9.75
C ALA A 14 -10.60 -15.46 10.97
N VAL A 15 -9.49 -14.71 10.93
CA VAL A 15 -9.07 -13.79 11.98
C VAL A 15 -9.37 -12.35 11.57
N SER A 16 -10.19 -11.64 12.33
CA SER A 16 -10.42 -10.19 12.14
C SER A 16 -9.21 -9.42 12.65
N SER A 17 -8.62 -8.55 11.81
CA SER A 17 -7.42 -7.78 12.14
C SER A 17 -7.52 -6.31 11.70
N PRO A 18 -8.47 -5.53 12.24
CA PRO A 18 -8.58 -4.11 11.92
C PRO A 18 -7.30 -3.35 12.23
N SER A 19 -6.92 -2.42 11.35
CA SER A 19 -5.75 -1.56 11.56
C SER A 19 -5.86 -0.80 12.89
N GLY A 20 -4.78 -0.79 13.68
CA GLY A 20 -4.73 -0.14 14.99
C GLY A 20 -5.19 -1.02 16.16
N ASP A 21 -5.78 -2.19 15.95
CA ASP A 21 -6.09 -3.13 17.02
C ASP A 21 -4.90 -4.05 17.31
N ALA A 22 -4.10 -3.71 18.33
CA ALA A 22 -2.91 -4.45 18.68
C ALA A 22 -3.20 -5.91 19.12
N VAL A 23 -4.36 -6.17 19.74
CA VAL A 23 -4.73 -7.53 20.19
C VAL A 23 -5.07 -8.39 18.97
N ALA A 24 -5.86 -7.88 18.04
CA ALA A 24 -6.20 -8.57 16.81
C ALA A 24 -4.96 -8.80 15.91
N ALA A 25 -4.05 -7.81 15.85
CA ALA A 25 -2.79 -7.94 15.15
C ALA A 25 -1.92 -9.07 15.73
N GLU A 26 -1.83 -9.22 17.05
CA GLU A 26 -1.11 -10.34 17.67
C GLU A 26 -1.76 -11.70 17.39
N GLN A 27 -3.08 -11.76 17.24
CA GLN A 27 -3.76 -13.00 16.87
C GLN A 27 -3.40 -13.43 15.45
N ILE A 28 -3.47 -12.53 14.46
CA ILE A 28 -3.11 -12.87 13.08
C ILE A 28 -1.61 -13.17 12.95
N VAL A 29 -0.73 -12.43 13.64
CA VAL A 29 0.71 -12.71 13.72
C VAL A 29 0.98 -14.12 14.25
N SER A 30 0.24 -14.56 15.25
CA SER A 30 0.38 -15.91 15.81
C SER A 30 0.01 -16.98 14.77
N VAL A 31 -1.06 -16.77 13.99
CA VAL A 31 -1.46 -17.69 12.92
C VAL A 31 -0.39 -17.74 11.84
N VAL A 32 0.07 -16.59 11.34
CA VAL A 32 1.11 -16.53 10.32
C VAL A 32 2.41 -17.18 10.79
N SER A 33 2.81 -16.93 12.04
CA SER A 33 4.01 -17.53 12.62
C SER A 33 3.94 -19.06 12.69
N ALA A 34 2.76 -19.61 12.94
CA ALA A 34 2.52 -21.07 12.91
C ALA A 34 2.56 -21.67 11.49
N LEU A 35 2.33 -20.85 10.46
CA LEU A 35 2.40 -21.24 9.04
C LEU A 35 3.78 -21.04 8.43
N ALA A 36 4.71 -20.40 9.15
CA ALA A 36 6.07 -20.17 8.69
C ALA A 36 6.83 -21.48 8.39
N PRO A 37 7.82 -21.46 7.47
CA PRO A 37 8.68 -22.60 7.24
C PRO A 37 9.36 -23.09 8.51
N ALA A 38 9.52 -24.43 8.65
CA ALA A 38 10.20 -25.02 9.78
C ALA A 38 11.69 -24.61 9.76
N GLY A 39 12.19 -23.92 10.77
CA GLY A 39 13.55 -23.42 10.82
C GLY A 39 13.72 -21.97 10.35
N ALA A 40 12.67 -21.32 9.88
CA ALA A 40 12.70 -19.89 9.60
C ALA A 40 12.97 -19.10 10.89
N ARG A 41 13.75 -18.04 10.76
CA ARG A 41 13.96 -17.06 11.84
C ARG A 41 12.79 -16.10 11.87
N ILE A 42 12.17 -15.96 13.04
CA ILE A 42 11.06 -15.03 13.27
C ILE A 42 11.55 -13.87 14.14
N GLU A 43 11.31 -12.65 13.69
CA GLU A 43 11.68 -11.41 14.39
C GLU A 43 10.46 -10.48 14.44
N ARG A 44 10.34 -9.71 15.52
CA ARG A 44 9.33 -8.66 15.66
C ARG A 44 10.01 -7.30 15.54
N LEU A 45 9.58 -6.50 14.58
CA LEU A 45 10.13 -5.17 14.30
C LEU A 45 9.19 -4.10 14.82
N ALA A 46 9.76 -2.97 15.25
CA ALA A 46 8.92 -1.82 15.63
C ALA A 46 8.08 -1.38 14.42
N CYS A 47 6.78 -1.25 14.63
CA CYS A 47 5.87 -0.74 13.60
C CYS A 47 6.18 0.72 13.27
N SER A 48 5.92 1.14 12.03
CA SER A 48 6.11 2.53 11.60
C SER A 48 5.15 3.49 12.30
N THR A 49 3.96 3.04 12.63
CA THR A 49 2.98 3.78 13.44
C THR A 49 3.16 3.42 14.91
N LEU A 50 3.43 4.42 15.74
CA LEU A 50 3.47 4.23 17.20
C LEU A 50 2.13 3.67 17.71
N GLU A 51 2.18 2.82 18.72
CA GLU A 51 1.02 2.17 19.36
C GLU A 51 0.40 1.01 18.55
N HIS A 52 0.80 0.77 17.29
CA HIS A 52 0.46 -0.46 16.58
C HIS A 52 1.30 -1.64 17.06
N ALA A 53 0.78 -2.86 16.85
CA ALA A 53 1.55 -4.07 17.15
C ALA A 53 2.83 -4.11 16.30
N PRO A 54 3.94 -4.66 16.85
CA PRO A 54 5.17 -4.83 16.08
C PRO A 54 4.93 -5.64 14.80
N ASP A 55 5.63 -5.26 13.73
CA ASP A 55 5.60 -5.96 12.45
C ASP A 55 6.29 -7.34 12.56
N LEU A 56 5.94 -8.23 11.65
CA LEU A 56 6.47 -9.59 11.61
C LEU A 56 7.48 -9.74 10.47
N LEU A 57 8.68 -10.22 10.79
CA LEU A 57 9.70 -10.60 9.83
C LEU A 57 9.99 -12.09 9.94
N ILE A 58 9.85 -12.82 8.84
CA ILE A 58 10.17 -14.25 8.71
C ILE A 58 11.27 -14.39 7.69
N SER A 59 12.40 -14.99 8.06
CA SER A 59 13.55 -15.10 7.16
C SER A 59 14.07 -16.53 7.08
N VAL A 60 14.49 -16.93 5.87
CA VAL A 60 15.24 -18.14 5.59
C VAL A 60 16.56 -17.76 4.96
N ASP A 61 17.64 -18.42 5.38
CA ASP A 61 18.99 -18.20 4.87
C ASP A 61 19.39 -19.38 3.97
N GLY A 62 20.13 -19.11 2.91
CA GLY A 62 20.64 -20.09 1.97
C GLY A 62 22.15 -19.93 1.73
N PRO A 63 22.78 -20.81 0.96
CA PRO A 63 24.24 -20.83 0.75
C PRO A 63 24.72 -19.85 -0.34
N GLY A 64 23.82 -19.24 -1.11
CA GLY A 64 24.13 -18.34 -2.21
C GLY A 64 24.27 -16.87 -1.81
N GLU A 65 24.11 -15.98 -2.76
CA GLU A 65 24.29 -14.54 -2.57
C GLU A 65 23.01 -13.73 -2.76
N ARG A 66 22.01 -14.26 -3.49
CA ARG A 66 20.77 -13.55 -3.82
C ARG A 66 19.92 -13.26 -2.58
N LYS A 67 19.45 -12.02 -2.48
CA LYS A 67 18.57 -11.58 -1.38
C LYS A 67 17.23 -11.13 -1.93
N VAL A 68 16.16 -11.80 -1.51
CA VAL A 68 14.79 -11.53 -1.97
C VAL A 68 13.93 -11.07 -0.80
N LEU A 69 13.33 -9.90 -0.94
CA LEU A 69 12.34 -9.38 -0.01
C LEU A 69 10.93 -9.68 -0.52
N LEU A 70 10.13 -10.30 0.31
CA LEU A 70 8.69 -10.50 0.12
C LEU A 70 7.96 -9.55 1.06
N VAL A 71 6.90 -8.89 0.59
CA VAL A 71 6.22 -7.85 1.38
C VAL A 71 4.70 -8.05 1.36
N GLY A 72 4.08 -7.81 2.48
CA GLY A 72 2.64 -7.74 2.64
C GLY A 72 2.23 -7.08 3.95
N HIS A 73 0.91 -6.99 4.18
CA HIS A 73 0.36 -6.48 5.42
C HIS A 73 -0.67 -7.44 6.03
N LEU A 74 -0.92 -7.28 7.34
CA LEU A 74 -1.82 -8.13 8.10
C LEU A 74 -3.07 -7.39 8.58
N ASP A 75 -3.03 -6.06 8.60
CA ASP A 75 -4.16 -5.22 8.98
C ASP A 75 -5.19 -5.11 7.86
N THR A 76 -6.40 -4.71 8.20
CA THR A 76 -7.51 -4.49 7.27
C THR A 76 -8.29 -3.24 7.67
N VAL A 77 -8.99 -2.61 6.72
CA VAL A 77 -9.89 -1.47 7.02
C VAL A 77 -11.22 -1.90 7.64
N VAL A 78 -11.61 -3.16 7.49
CA VAL A 78 -12.91 -3.67 7.96
C VAL A 78 -12.87 -3.89 9.46
N THR A 79 -13.80 -3.27 10.17
CA THR A 79 -13.92 -3.32 11.63
C THR A 79 -14.55 -4.63 12.12
N HIS A 80 -14.39 -4.96 13.41
CA HIS A 80 -14.92 -6.20 13.99
C HIS A 80 -16.44 -6.37 13.88
N ASP A 81 -17.19 -5.27 13.92
CA ASP A 81 -18.65 -5.28 13.80
C ASP A 81 -19.14 -5.57 12.38
N ALA A 82 -18.31 -5.31 11.37
CA ALA A 82 -18.58 -5.65 9.98
C ALA A 82 -17.92 -6.99 9.55
N PHE A 83 -17.13 -7.60 10.43
CA PHE A 83 -16.47 -8.88 10.15
C PHE A 83 -17.47 -10.05 10.16
N PHE A 84 -17.28 -10.99 9.24
CA PHE A 84 -17.96 -12.29 9.24
C PHE A 84 -16.96 -13.40 8.85
N ALA A 85 -17.28 -14.64 9.24
CA ALA A 85 -16.46 -15.79 8.88
C ALA A 85 -16.41 -15.99 7.35
N PRO A 86 -15.26 -16.37 6.79
CA PRO A 86 -15.11 -16.53 5.35
C PRO A 86 -16.13 -17.49 4.76
N GLN A 87 -16.68 -17.15 3.60
CA GLN A 87 -17.67 -17.93 2.87
C GLN A 87 -17.05 -18.43 1.57
N ARG A 88 -17.04 -19.76 1.41
CA ARG A 88 -16.49 -20.42 0.22
C ARG A 88 -17.60 -20.83 -0.74
N SER A 89 -17.43 -20.47 -2.01
CA SER A 89 -18.22 -20.99 -3.13
C SER A 89 -17.34 -21.85 -4.05
N ALA A 90 -17.89 -22.29 -5.18
CA ALA A 90 -17.12 -23.04 -6.19
C ALA A 90 -15.99 -22.20 -6.82
N HIS A 91 -16.15 -20.87 -6.88
CA HIS A 91 -15.24 -19.96 -7.61
C HIS A 91 -14.60 -18.91 -6.73
N HIS A 92 -15.21 -18.56 -5.60
CA HIS A 92 -14.77 -17.45 -4.76
C HIS A 92 -14.62 -17.87 -3.31
N LEU A 93 -13.65 -17.23 -2.64
CA LEU A 93 -13.60 -17.12 -1.20
C LEU A 93 -13.95 -15.68 -0.86
N VAL A 94 -15.01 -15.47 -0.06
CA VAL A 94 -15.54 -14.15 0.32
C VAL A 94 -15.29 -13.91 1.79
N GLY A 95 -14.77 -12.75 2.12
CA GLY A 95 -14.53 -12.31 3.49
C GLY A 95 -13.56 -11.14 3.56
N PRO A 96 -13.61 -10.32 4.63
CA PRO A 96 -12.73 -9.16 4.80
C PRO A 96 -11.25 -9.52 4.74
N GLY A 97 -10.49 -8.81 3.93
CA GLY A 97 -9.04 -9.01 3.76
C GLY A 97 -8.67 -10.21 2.88
N THR A 98 -9.62 -10.82 2.12
CA THR A 98 -9.30 -11.92 1.21
C THR A 98 -8.37 -11.51 0.09
N ALA A 99 -8.63 -10.37 -0.57
CA ALA A 99 -7.83 -9.81 -1.65
C ALA A 99 -6.78 -8.82 -1.12
N ASP A 100 -7.12 -8.11 -0.06
CA ASP A 100 -6.33 -7.03 0.54
C ASP A 100 -6.04 -7.31 2.04
N MET A 101 -4.90 -8.05 2.41
CA MET A 101 -4.18 -8.82 1.38
C MET A 101 -3.82 -10.23 1.90
N LYS A 102 -4.70 -10.87 2.72
CA LYS A 102 -4.41 -12.17 3.36
C LYS A 102 -4.22 -13.31 2.35
N GLY A 103 -4.91 -13.25 1.19
CA GLY A 103 -4.65 -14.16 0.08
C GLY A 103 -3.25 -13.98 -0.51
N GLY A 104 -2.77 -12.74 -0.57
CA GLY A 104 -1.40 -12.41 -0.92
C GLY A 104 -0.40 -12.91 0.11
N VAL A 105 -0.69 -12.77 1.40
CA VAL A 105 0.16 -13.31 2.50
C VAL A 105 0.33 -14.82 2.38
N ALA A 106 -0.74 -15.57 2.05
CA ALA A 106 -0.65 -17.01 1.84
C ALA A 106 0.25 -17.37 0.64
N LEU A 107 0.16 -16.60 -0.47
CA LEU A 107 1.08 -16.77 -1.61
C LEU A 107 2.51 -16.40 -1.24
N ALA A 108 2.73 -15.35 -0.45
CA ALA A 108 4.05 -14.95 0.04
C ALA A 108 4.71 -16.02 0.92
N LEU A 109 3.94 -16.66 1.80
CA LEU A 109 4.40 -17.82 2.58
C LEU A 109 4.76 -19.00 1.66
N GLY A 110 3.97 -19.22 0.61
CA GLY A 110 4.28 -20.22 -0.43
C GLY A 110 5.56 -19.91 -1.19
N ALA A 111 5.79 -18.64 -1.53
CA ALA A 111 7.00 -18.15 -2.16
C ALA A 111 8.24 -18.33 -1.26
N LEU A 112 8.12 -17.99 0.03
CA LEU A 112 9.20 -18.16 1.01
C LEU A 112 9.61 -19.64 1.13
N ARG A 113 8.64 -20.57 1.16
CA ARG A 113 8.92 -22.02 1.16
C ARG A 113 9.57 -22.50 -0.15
N ALA A 114 9.19 -21.92 -1.30
CA ALA A 114 9.79 -22.27 -2.59
C ALA A 114 11.24 -21.78 -2.72
N LEU A 115 11.66 -20.85 -1.87
CA LEU A 115 13.02 -20.32 -1.79
C LEU A 115 13.91 -21.14 -0.83
N GLU A 116 13.33 -21.95 0.06
CA GLU A 116 14.12 -22.85 0.91
C GLU A 116 14.96 -23.80 0.03
N ASP A 117 16.17 -24.09 0.48
CA ASP A 117 17.09 -25.03 -0.18
C ASP A 117 17.54 -24.62 -1.61
N ARG A 118 17.26 -23.38 -2.07
CA ARG A 118 17.78 -22.89 -3.36
C ARG A 118 19.25 -22.53 -3.23
N ALA A 119 20.07 -23.10 -4.10
CA ALA A 119 21.55 -22.96 -4.04
C ALA A 119 22.00 -21.51 -4.27
N GLU A 120 21.26 -20.74 -5.07
CA GLU A 120 21.56 -19.35 -5.41
C GLU A 120 21.10 -18.36 -4.33
N LEU A 121 20.21 -18.78 -3.43
CA LEU A 121 19.68 -17.93 -2.37
C LEU A 121 20.73 -17.68 -1.28
N GLY A 122 20.95 -16.44 -0.92
CA GLY A 122 21.64 -16.03 0.30
C GLY A 122 20.67 -15.76 1.44
N GLN A 123 19.57 -15.04 1.15
CA GLN A 123 18.53 -14.76 2.12
C GLN A 123 17.19 -14.48 1.43
N ALA A 124 16.11 -15.05 1.95
CA ALA A 124 14.75 -14.57 1.67
C ALA A 124 14.11 -14.08 2.96
N SER A 125 13.43 -12.95 2.90
CA SER A 125 12.74 -12.35 4.04
C SER A 125 11.32 -11.96 3.66
N LEU A 126 10.34 -12.36 4.46
CA LEU A 126 8.95 -11.95 4.35
C LEU A 126 8.67 -10.92 5.45
N LEU A 127 8.48 -9.67 5.07
CA LEU A 127 8.03 -8.60 5.96
C LEU A 127 6.53 -8.46 5.86
N LEU A 128 5.85 -8.55 7.00
CA LEU A 128 4.41 -8.34 7.13
C LEU A 128 4.17 -7.22 8.13
N VAL A 129 3.65 -6.09 7.64
CA VAL A 129 3.38 -4.91 8.46
C VAL A 129 1.97 -4.95 9.05
N ASN A 130 1.76 -4.21 10.14
CA ASN A 130 0.48 -4.13 10.86
C ASN A 130 -0.18 -2.74 10.78
N ASP A 131 0.26 -1.89 9.85
CA ASP A 131 -0.21 -0.50 9.74
C ASP A 131 -0.37 0.01 8.30
N GLU A 132 -0.39 -0.86 7.29
CA GLU A 132 -0.43 -0.43 5.88
C GLU A 132 -1.63 0.48 5.65
N GLU A 133 -2.80 0.08 6.08
CA GLU A 133 -4.08 0.73 5.82
C GLU A 133 -4.21 2.11 6.51
N TRP A 134 -3.66 2.24 7.71
CA TRP A 134 -3.79 3.45 8.52
C TRP A 134 -2.44 3.97 9.04
N ARG A 135 -1.39 3.87 8.24
CA ARG A 135 -0.07 4.36 8.64
C ARG A 135 -0.08 5.88 8.85
N SER A 136 0.30 6.30 10.03
CA SER A 136 0.47 7.72 10.39
C SER A 136 1.93 8.13 10.54
N GLY A 137 2.85 7.17 10.67
CA GLY A 137 4.29 7.39 10.78
C GLY A 137 5.01 7.36 9.44
N THR A 138 6.28 7.74 9.46
CA THR A 138 7.20 7.51 8.33
C THR A 138 7.54 6.03 8.26
N PHE A 139 7.49 5.42 7.08
CA PHE A 139 7.84 4.02 6.90
C PHE A 139 9.27 3.72 7.36
N ALA A 140 9.42 2.77 8.29
CA ALA A 140 10.66 2.59 9.05
C ALA A 140 11.62 1.55 8.44
N HIS A 141 11.20 0.75 7.45
CA HIS A 141 11.92 -0.46 7.08
C HIS A 141 12.78 -0.35 5.81
N THR A 142 12.68 0.72 5.02
CA THR A 142 13.36 0.85 3.73
C THR A 142 14.88 0.65 3.85
N GLU A 143 15.53 1.29 4.82
CA GLU A 143 16.98 1.24 4.97
C GLU A 143 17.48 -0.18 5.31
N ARG A 144 16.75 -0.90 6.16
CA ARG A 144 17.09 -2.28 6.57
C ARG A 144 17.24 -3.23 5.38
N PHE A 145 16.44 -3.03 4.35
CA PHE A 145 16.38 -3.92 3.18
C PHE A 145 17.02 -3.33 1.93
N SER A 146 17.70 -2.20 2.03
CA SER A 146 18.32 -1.52 0.87
C SER A 146 19.38 -2.36 0.13
N GLY A 147 19.92 -3.40 0.77
CA GLY A 147 20.86 -4.34 0.16
C GLY A 147 20.23 -5.61 -0.41
N PHE A 148 18.89 -5.64 -0.60
CA PHE A 148 18.21 -6.75 -1.26
C PHE A 148 18.20 -6.54 -2.78
N ASP A 149 18.25 -7.64 -3.54
CA ASP A 149 18.30 -7.63 -5.00
C ASP A 149 16.92 -7.36 -5.61
N ALA A 150 15.87 -7.89 -4.99
CA ALA A 150 14.51 -7.73 -5.46
C ALA A 150 13.51 -7.62 -4.29
N CYS A 151 12.42 -6.88 -4.54
CA CYS A 151 11.26 -6.77 -3.67
C CYS A 151 10.02 -7.26 -4.43
N LEU A 152 9.31 -8.22 -3.87
CA LEU A 152 8.09 -8.80 -4.40
C LEU A 152 6.96 -8.54 -3.40
N CYS A 153 6.00 -7.69 -3.77
CA CYS A 153 4.87 -7.31 -2.92
C CYS A 153 3.59 -8.04 -3.36
N PHE A 154 2.85 -8.54 -2.39
CA PHE A 154 1.75 -9.47 -2.62
C PHE A 154 0.36 -8.81 -2.48
N GLU A 155 0.25 -7.53 -2.84
CA GLU A 155 -1.05 -6.87 -3.02
C GLU A 155 -1.92 -7.61 -4.04
N ALA A 156 -3.23 -7.32 -4.02
CA ALA A 156 -4.18 -7.94 -4.95
C ALA A 156 -3.67 -7.95 -6.39
N GLY A 157 -3.76 -9.10 -7.02
CA GLY A 157 -3.39 -9.29 -8.42
C GLY A 157 -4.44 -8.74 -9.39
N GLU A 158 -4.08 -8.70 -10.67
CA GLU A 158 -5.02 -8.33 -11.73
C GLU A 158 -4.77 -9.13 -13.00
N ARG A 159 -5.78 -9.14 -13.87
CA ARG A 159 -5.68 -9.65 -15.24
C ARG A 159 -5.96 -8.52 -16.22
N THR A 160 -5.31 -8.57 -17.39
CA THR A 160 -5.67 -7.70 -18.51
C THR A 160 -7.09 -8.00 -19.01
N ILE A 161 -7.65 -7.11 -19.82
CA ILE A 161 -8.93 -7.36 -20.53
C ILE A 161 -8.85 -8.63 -21.37
N GLY A 162 -7.65 -8.98 -21.86
CA GLY A 162 -7.40 -10.21 -22.62
C GLY A 162 -7.29 -11.49 -21.79
N GLY A 163 -7.28 -11.36 -20.44
CA GLY A 163 -7.18 -12.49 -19.52
C GLY A 163 -5.75 -12.85 -19.12
N ASP A 164 -4.72 -12.15 -19.62
CA ASP A 164 -3.33 -12.38 -19.22
C ASP A 164 -3.07 -11.92 -17.79
N ASP A 165 -2.19 -12.61 -17.07
CA ASP A 165 -1.75 -12.21 -15.76
C ASP A 165 -0.95 -10.90 -15.84
N ALA A 166 -1.33 -9.89 -15.03
CA ALA A 166 -0.60 -8.64 -14.91
C ALA A 166 0.04 -8.49 -13.52
N VAL A 167 1.17 -7.81 -13.48
CA VAL A 167 1.87 -7.41 -12.25
C VAL A 167 2.06 -5.90 -12.25
N VAL A 168 2.16 -5.29 -11.08
CA VAL A 168 2.27 -3.84 -10.95
C VAL A 168 3.75 -3.46 -10.82
N VAL A 169 4.23 -2.66 -11.76
CA VAL A 169 5.62 -2.15 -11.80
C VAL A 169 5.67 -0.62 -11.74
N ARG A 170 4.50 0.03 -11.68
CA ARG A 170 4.37 1.48 -11.51
C ARG A 170 3.19 1.83 -10.61
N ARG A 171 3.45 2.71 -9.64
CA ARG A 171 2.43 3.28 -8.75
C ARG A 171 2.63 4.78 -8.61
N LYS A 172 1.53 5.52 -8.44
CA LYS A 172 1.61 6.94 -8.10
C LYS A 172 2.05 7.12 -6.66
N ALA A 173 2.80 8.21 -6.41
CA ALA A 173 2.96 8.78 -5.09
C ALA A 173 1.61 9.24 -4.54
N ALA A 174 1.43 9.17 -3.24
CA ALA A 174 0.22 9.60 -2.55
C ALA A 174 0.57 10.60 -1.45
N GLY A 175 -0.21 11.67 -1.34
CA GLY A 175 -0.11 12.64 -0.27
C GLY A 175 -1.47 13.05 0.25
N ALA A 176 -1.58 13.24 1.57
CA ALA A 176 -2.72 13.89 2.19
C ALA A 176 -2.27 15.17 2.85
N LEU A 177 -2.85 16.30 2.45
CA LEU A 177 -2.59 17.59 3.07
C LEU A 177 -3.78 18.02 3.92
N LYS A 178 -3.47 18.52 5.12
CA LYS A 178 -4.41 19.18 6.00
C LYS A 178 -4.05 20.64 6.14
N LEU A 179 -4.95 21.50 5.69
CA LEU A 179 -4.86 22.95 5.87
C LEU A 179 -5.73 23.35 7.06
N THR A 180 -5.14 24.04 8.02
CA THR A 180 -5.86 24.61 9.16
C THR A 180 -5.86 26.13 9.04
N ALA A 181 -7.06 26.74 8.91
CA ALA A 181 -7.21 28.20 8.88
C ALA A 181 -7.55 28.73 10.26
N ARG A 182 -6.92 29.86 10.61
CA ARG A 182 -7.24 30.65 11.80
C ARG A 182 -7.49 32.09 11.40
N GLY A 183 -8.71 32.52 11.55
CA GLY A 183 -9.19 33.87 11.37
C GLY A 183 -9.64 34.49 12.70
N ARG A 184 -10.72 35.27 12.65
CA ARG A 184 -11.32 35.93 13.82
C ARG A 184 -12.84 35.87 13.75
N ALA A 185 -13.45 35.32 14.77
CA ALA A 185 -14.90 35.29 14.88
C ALA A 185 -15.47 36.68 15.14
N ALA A 186 -16.65 36.96 14.58
CA ALA A 186 -17.41 38.17 14.81
C ALA A 186 -18.92 37.91 14.58
N HIS A 187 -19.79 38.77 15.07
CA HIS A 187 -21.22 38.64 14.82
C HIS A 187 -21.54 39.01 13.36
N SER A 188 -22.08 38.07 12.59
CA SER A 188 -22.26 38.20 11.14
C SER A 188 -23.20 39.34 10.71
N GLY A 189 -24.14 39.76 11.57
CA GLY A 189 -25.08 40.81 11.27
C GLY A 189 -24.74 42.18 11.85
N SER A 190 -24.05 42.26 13.00
CA SER A 190 -23.79 43.55 13.68
C SER A 190 -22.36 44.05 13.56
N ALA A 191 -21.39 43.21 13.29
CA ALA A 191 -19.97 43.56 13.19
C ALA A 191 -19.17 42.61 12.25
N PRO A 192 -19.68 42.31 11.05
CA PRO A 192 -18.98 41.36 10.16
C PRO A 192 -17.59 41.86 9.74
N GLU A 193 -17.35 43.15 9.65
CA GLU A 193 -16.08 43.80 9.32
C GLU A 193 -14.99 43.57 10.36
N GLN A 194 -15.36 43.22 11.58
CA GLN A 194 -14.40 42.87 12.64
C GLN A 194 -13.97 41.40 12.55
N GLY A 195 -14.65 40.59 11.73
CA GLY A 195 -14.36 39.20 11.50
C GLY A 195 -13.29 38.99 10.42
N VAL A 196 -12.62 37.80 10.51
CA VAL A 196 -11.76 37.27 9.43
C VAL A 196 -12.22 35.83 9.20
N SER A 197 -12.85 35.57 8.04
CA SER A 197 -13.51 34.31 7.77
C SER A 197 -12.54 33.20 7.40
N ALA A 198 -12.36 32.24 8.29
CA ALA A 198 -11.62 31.01 7.99
C ALA A 198 -12.31 30.18 6.89
N LEU A 199 -13.65 30.23 6.79
CA LEU A 199 -14.42 29.53 5.75
C LEU A 199 -14.05 30.04 4.35
N LEU A 200 -14.03 31.37 4.16
CA LEU A 200 -13.66 31.95 2.87
C LEU A 200 -12.20 31.69 2.51
N ALA A 201 -11.31 31.77 3.49
CA ALA A 201 -9.90 31.47 3.29
C ALA A 201 -9.70 30.00 2.86
N LEU A 202 -10.39 29.04 3.48
CA LEU A 202 -10.33 27.65 3.07
C LEU A 202 -11.02 27.37 1.74
N ALA A 203 -12.07 28.08 1.38
CA ALA A 203 -12.69 27.97 0.07
C ALA A 203 -11.74 28.46 -1.05
N GLU A 204 -11.02 29.56 -0.82
CA GLU A 204 -9.99 30.05 -1.74
C GLU A 204 -8.81 29.07 -1.81
N ALA A 205 -8.34 28.55 -0.68
CA ALA A 205 -7.31 27.50 -0.64
C ALA A 205 -7.74 26.25 -1.41
N ALA A 206 -9.00 25.82 -1.30
CA ALA A 206 -9.51 24.67 -2.04
C ALA A 206 -9.49 24.91 -3.55
N GLN A 207 -9.88 26.11 -4.00
CA GLN A 207 -9.79 26.47 -5.42
C GLN A 207 -8.36 26.51 -5.91
N LEU A 208 -7.44 27.05 -5.11
CA LEU A 208 -6.01 27.07 -5.42
C LEU A 208 -5.47 25.64 -5.60
N VAL A 209 -5.70 24.77 -4.61
CA VAL A 209 -5.24 23.35 -4.69
C VAL A 209 -5.83 22.67 -5.92
N ALA A 210 -7.13 22.81 -6.16
CA ALA A 210 -7.79 22.20 -7.32
C ALA A 210 -7.23 22.71 -8.66
N SER A 211 -6.83 23.99 -8.73
CA SER A 211 -6.25 24.58 -9.95
C SER A 211 -4.83 24.06 -10.29
N LEU A 212 -4.13 23.46 -9.34
CA LEU A 212 -2.81 22.85 -9.53
C LEU A 212 -2.92 21.43 -10.13
N SER A 213 -4.12 20.86 -10.22
CA SER A 213 -4.33 19.53 -10.79
C SER A 213 -4.01 19.54 -12.29
N ASP A 214 -3.09 18.65 -12.71
CA ASP A 214 -2.70 18.45 -14.11
C ASP A 214 -2.52 16.95 -14.40
N PRO A 215 -3.62 16.19 -14.54
CA PRO A 215 -3.57 14.75 -14.75
C PRO A 215 -3.01 14.34 -16.13
N ALA A 216 -2.92 15.26 -17.09
CA ALA A 216 -2.32 15.04 -18.42
C ALA A 216 -0.87 15.54 -18.51
N GLY A 217 -0.37 16.23 -17.48
CA GLY A 217 0.98 16.74 -17.40
C GLY A 217 2.03 15.67 -17.08
N PRO A 218 3.31 16.05 -17.03
CA PRO A 218 4.42 15.10 -16.88
C PRO A 218 4.37 14.29 -15.57
N GLU A 219 3.87 14.89 -14.49
CA GLU A 219 3.75 14.23 -13.18
C GLU A 219 2.37 13.59 -12.97
N ARG A 220 1.46 13.70 -13.94
CA ARG A 220 0.07 13.20 -13.88
C ARG A 220 -0.63 13.57 -12.57
N LEU A 221 -0.35 14.79 -12.07
CA LEU A 221 -0.80 15.27 -10.76
C LEU A 221 -2.32 15.38 -10.69
N THR A 222 -2.92 14.76 -9.69
CA THR A 222 -4.27 15.05 -9.23
C THR A 222 -4.21 15.68 -7.84
N ALA A 223 -4.85 16.83 -7.67
CA ALA A 223 -4.91 17.56 -6.41
C ALA A 223 -6.37 17.86 -6.10
N VAL A 224 -6.96 17.11 -5.17
CA VAL A 224 -8.41 17.10 -4.93
C VAL A 224 -8.71 17.50 -3.49
N PRO A 225 -9.33 18.69 -3.26
CA PRO A 225 -9.94 19.03 -1.98
C PRO A 225 -11.10 18.06 -1.68
N THR A 226 -11.04 17.38 -0.54
CA THR A 226 -12.01 16.30 -0.23
C THR A 226 -12.95 16.63 0.91
N ILE A 227 -12.45 17.29 1.97
CA ILE A 227 -13.27 17.61 3.15
C ILE A 227 -12.97 19.03 3.59
N LEU A 228 -14.01 19.86 3.68
CA LEU A 228 -13.95 21.21 4.25
C LEU A 228 -14.91 21.31 5.43
N ARG A 229 -14.41 21.75 6.58
CA ARG A 229 -15.20 21.99 7.80
C ARG A 229 -14.83 23.33 8.39
N SER A 230 -15.81 24.24 8.53
CA SER A 230 -15.62 25.57 9.15
C SER A 230 -16.95 26.14 9.63
N GLY A 231 -16.93 26.77 10.80
CA GLY A 231 -18.11 27.38 11.41
C GLY A 231 -18.99 26.40 12.20
N GLU A 232 -19.61 26.90 13.24
CA GLU A 232 -20.51 26.15 14.15
C GLU A 232 -21.86 26.82 14.34
N ALA A 233 -21.96 28.14 14.07
CA ALA A 233 -23.17 28.95 14.27
C ALA A 233 -23.47 29.83 13.05
N ILE A 234 -24.76 29.91 12.70
CA ILE A 234 -25.25 30.63 11.50
C ILE A 234 -25.00 32.13 11.55
N ASN A 235 -24.96 32.71 12.74
CA ASN A 235 -24.83 34.15 12.95
C ASN A 235 -23.42 34.60 13.37
N VAL A 236 -22.40 33.78 13.12
CA VAL A 236 -21.00 34.04 13.45
C VAL A 236 -20.10 33.89 12.22
N VAL A 237 -19.25 34.88 11.95
CA VAL A 237 -18.15 34.76 10.98
C VAL A 237 -17.22 33.66 11.50
N PRO A 238 -16.96 32.57 10.74
CA PRO A 238 -16.15 31.47 11.22
C PRO A 238 -14.68 31.85 11.47
N GLY A 239 -14.24 31.75 12.73
CA GLY A 239 -12.86 32.07 13.11
C GLY A 239 -11.85 30.92 12.97
N GLY A 240 -12.31 29.72 12.59
CA GLY A 240 -11.46 28.54 12.39
C GLY A 240 -12.07 27.51 11.46
N GLY A 241 -11.20 26.65 10.92
CA GLY A 241 -11.65 25.56 10.04
C GLY A 241 -10.50 24.69 9.55
N LYS A 242 -10.83 23.61 8.84
CA LYS A 242 -9.90 22.64 8.26
C LYS A 242 -10.34 22.25 6.85
N LEU A 243 -9.35 22.04 5.98
CA LEU A 243 -9.51 21.48 4.64
C LEU A 243 -8.57 20.28 4.52
N LEU A 244 -9.09 19.16 4.04
CA LEU A 244 -8.28 17.99 3.67
C LEU A 244 -8.24 17.87 2.16
N CYS A 245 -7.05 17.52 1.63
CA CYS A 245 -6.83 17.31 0.19
C CYS A 245 -6.12 15.98 -0.02
N ASP A 246 -6.58 15.19 -1.00
CA ASP A 246 -5.87 14.01 -1.52
C ASP A 246 -5.06 14.42 -2.76
N LEU A 247 -3.80 14.03 -2.79
CA LEU A 247 -2.89 14.30 -3.89
C LEU A 247 -2.29 13.00 -4.41
N ARG A 248 -2.24 12.86 -5.74
CA ARG A 248 -1.56 11.75 -6.41
C ARG A 248 -0.71 12.31 -7.53
N ALA A 249 0.53 11.83 -7.62
CA ALA A 249 1.48 12.21 -8.68
C ALA A 249 2.43 11.05 -8.98
N ASP A 250 3.25 11.18 -10.01
CA ASP A 250 4.29 10.18 -10.26
C ASP A 250 5.44 10.27 -9.25
N SER A 251 5.67 11.45 -8.66
CA SER A 251 6.70 11.65 -7.64
C SER A 251 6.17 12.40 -6.41
N LEU A 252 6.83 12.20 -5.26
CA LEU A 252 6.59 13.01 -4.05
C LEU A 252 6.98 14.47 -4.28
N ALA A 253 7.99 14.75 -5.10
CA ALA A 253 8.42 16.11 -5.41
C ALA A 253 7.29 16.96 -6.00
N ALA A 254 6.44 16.38 -6.85
CA ALA A 254 5.28 17.07 -7.39
C ALA A 254 4.25 17.42 -6.30
N ILE A 255 4.07 16.55 -5.31
CA ILE A 255 3.20 16.81 -4.13
C ILE A 255 3.80 17.91 -3.25
N GLU A 256 5.10 17.93 -3.07
CA GLU A 256 5.83 18.97 -2.32
C GLU A 256 5.70 20.35 -2.97
N ILE A 257 5.69 20.42 -4.29
CA ILE A 257 5.42 21.66 -5.03
C ILE A 257 4.02 22.21 -4.72
N VAL A 258 2.99 21.33 -4.66
CA VAL A 258 1.64 21.75 -4.27
C VAL A 258 1.63 22.30 -2.86
N GLU A 259 2.24 21.59 -1.90
CA GLU A 259 2.35 22.03 -0.51
C GLU A 259 3.02 23.40 -0.39
N ALA A 260 4.15 23.59 -1.07
CA ALA A 260 4.90 24.85 -1.08
C ALA A 260 4.17 26.00 -1.79
N SER A 261 3.21 25.69 -2.67
CA SER A 261 2.43 26.70 -3.39
C SER A 261 1.30 27.32 -2.56
N ILE A 262 0.99 26.76 -1.38
CA ILE A 262 -0.09 27.26 -0.53
C ILE A 262 0.44 28.41 0.34
N PRO A 263 -0.15 29.64 0.22
CA PRO A 263 0.29 30.76 1.04
C PRO A 263 0.01 30.53 2.53
N SER A 264 0.89 31.08 3.38
CA SER A 264 0.70 31.05 4.85
C SER A 264 -0.42 31.97 5.35
N GLU A 265 -0.94 32.84 4.48
CA GLU A 265 -2.09 33.72 4.74
C GLU A 265 -2.98 33.81 3.50
N ILE A 266 -4.30 33.62 3.66
CA ILE A 266 -5.31 33.73 2.60
C ILE A 266 -6.49 34.53 3.19
N ALA A 267 -6.97 35.53 2.48
CA ALA A 267 -8.09 36.38 2.88
C ALA A 267 -7.97 36.91 4.34
N GLY A 268 -6.73 37.21 4.78
CA GLY A 268 -6.43 37.71 6.13
C GLY A 268 -6.44 36.63 7.24
N ALA A 269 -6.75 35.37 6.93
CA ALA A 269 -6.63 34.24 7.86
C ALA A 269 -5.26 33.55 7.70
N SER A 270 -4.64 33.17 8.81
CA SER A 270 -3.42 32.36 8.76
C SER A 270 -3.74 30.93 8.34
N ILE A 271 -2.93 30.37 7.45
CA ILE A 271 -3.01 28.98 6.97
C ILE A 271 -1.81 28.20 7.45
N LYS A 272 -2.06 27.10 8.16
CA LYS A 272 -1.03 26.09 8.48
C LYS A 272 -1.28 24.88 7.59
N VAL A 273 -0.25 24.46 6.85
CA VAL A 273 -0.27 23.23 6.06
C VAL A 273 0.47 22.15 6.82
N GLU A 274 -0.11 20.96 6.90
CA GLU A 274 0.47 19.77 7.51
C GLU A 274 0.29 18.61 6.52
N ARG A 275 1.38 17.88 6.26
CA ARG A 275 1.32 16.64 5.48
C ARG A 275 1.01 15.50 6.43
N GLU A 276 -0.18 14.91 6.30
CA GLU A 276 -0.63 13.80 7.16
C GLU A 276 -0.25 12.43 6.58
N ARG A 277 -0.01 12.34 5.27
CA ARG A 277 0.39 11.11 4.58
C ARG A 277 1.36 11.45 3.45
N ALA A 278 2.40 10.60 3.29
CA ALA A 278 3.33 10.68 2.20
C ALA A 278 3.84 9.28 1.82
N TRP A 279 3.47 8.83 0.62
CA TRP A 279 3.93 7.58 0.04
C TRP A 279 4.70 7.89 -1.24
N PRO A 280 5.90 7.35 -1.45
CA PRO A 280 6.64 7.56 -2.67
C PRO A 280 5.93 6.92 -3.86
N GLY A 281 6.22 7.40 -5.06
CA GLY A 281 5.86 6.72 -6.28
C GLY A 281 6.81 5.55 -6.54
N MET A 282 6.40 4.66 -7.42
CA MET A 282 7.20 3.55 -7.92
C MET A 282 7.21 3.59 -9.45
N ASP A 283 8.38 3.53 -10.06
CA ASP A 283 8.55 3.26 -11.49
C ASP A 283 9.73 2.30 -11.70
N ALA A 284 9.42 1.02 -11.69
CA ALA A 284 10.39 -0.06 -11.86
C ALA A 284 10.29 -0.74 -13.25
N ARG A 285 9.61 -0.10 -14.22
CA ARG A 285 9.33 -0.70 -15.54
C ARG A 285 10.60 -1.11 -16.28
N GLU A 286 11.59 -0.24 -16.34
CA GLU A 286 12.82 -0.49 -17.07
C GLU A 286 13.63 -1.62 -16.42
N GLN A 287 13.76 -1.58 -15.10
CA GLN A 287 14.57 -2.52 -14.32
C GLN A 287 13.94 -3.90 -14.23
N THR A 288 12.61 -3.99 -14.27
CA THR A 288 11.88 -5.27 -14.19
C THR A 288 11.62 -5.91 -15.56
N ALA A 289 11.72 -5.17 -16.66
CA ALA A 289 11.41 -5.69 -17.99
C ALA A 289 12.19 -6.96 -18.38
N PRO A 290 13.51 -7.09 -18.14
CA PRO A 290 14.25 -8.32 -18.43
C PRO A 290 13.74 -9.51 -17.59
N LEU A 291 13.47 -9.31 -16.29
CA LEU A 291 12.96 -10.33 -15.40
C LEU A 291 11.57 -10.82 -15.84
N LEU A 292 10.67 -9.90 -16.20
CA LEU A 292 9.32 -10.23 -16.68
C LEU A 292 9.37 -11.01 -18.00
N ALA A 293 10.31 -10.67 -18.90
CA ALA A 293 10.51 -11.39 -20.16
C ALA A 293 10.97 -12.83 -19.88
N ALA A 294 12.00 -13.02 -19.04
CA ALA A 294 12.52 -14.33 -18.69
C ALA A 294 11.46 -15.18 -17.96
N ALA A 295 10.72 -14.61 -17.01
CA ALA A 295 9.66 -15.30 -16.31
C ALA A 295 8.49 -15.68 -17.25
N SER A 296 8.13 -14.82 -18.21
CA SER A 296 7.12 -15.13 -19.24
C SER A 296 7.54 -16.29 -20.13
N GLU A 297 8.82 -16.37 -20.49
CA GLU A 297 9.38 -17.49 -21.27
C GLU A 297 9.29 -18.80 -20.47
N LEU A 298 9.72 -18.80 -19.21
CA LEU A 298 9.62 -19.96 -18.31
C LEU A 298 8.16 -20.40 -18.12
N LEU A 299 7.25 -19.45 -18.00
CA LEU A 299 5.83 -19.71 -17.79
C LEU A 299 5.10 -20.17 -19.07
N GLY A 300 5.65 -19.87 -20.26
CA GLY A 300 5.05 -20.16 -21.56
C GLY A 300 3.85 -19.28 -21.92
N ARG A 301 3.62 -18.19 -21.18
CA ARG A 301 2.60 -17.17 -21.42
C ARG A 301 3.04 -15.81 -20.89
N PRO A 302 2.49 -14.69 -21.41
CA PRO A 302 2.95 -13.37 -21.01
C PRO A 302 2.59 -13.04 -19.57
N ILE A 303 3.51 -12.33 -18.89
CA ILE A 303 3.27 -11.59 -17.66
C ILE A 303 3.32 -10.11 -18.05
N VAL A 304 2.18 -9.42 -17.93
CA VAL A 304 2.05 -8.04 -18.40
C VAL A 304 2.45 -7.06 -17.31
N ALA A 305 3.30 -6.10 -17.66
CA ALA A 305 3.64 -4.98 -16.78
C ALA A 305 2.48 -3.99 -16.73
N GLY A 306 1.90 -3.81 -15.55
CA GLY A 306 0.77 -2.91 -15.28
C GLY A 306 1.15 -1.72 -14.41
N GLU A 307 0.19 -0.78 -14.26
CA GLU A 307 0.30 0.36 -13.36
C GLU A 307 -0.97 0.54 -12.52
N ARG A 308 -0.83 1.05 -11.30
CA ARG A 308 -1.96 1.40 -10.42
C ARG A 308 -1.82 2.79 -9.83
N GLY A 309 -2.96 3.46 -9.63
CA GLY A 309 -3.03 4.80 -9.02
C GLY A 309 -2.96 4.80 -7.48
N GLY A 310 -3.20 3.65 -6.84
CA GLY A 310 -3.08 3.47 -5.39
C GLY A 310 -1.64 3.27 -4.94
N ALA A 311 -1.30 3.73 -3.75
CA ALA A 311 -0.02 3.45 -3.11
C ALA A 311 0.00 2.02 -2.53
N SER A 312 1.18 1.47 -2.26
CA SER A 312 1.42 0.27 -1.46
C SER A 312 2.83 0.30 -0.89
N ASP A 313 3.13 -0.59 0.02
CA ASP A 313 4.47 -0.69 0.63
C ASP A 313 5.59 -1.00 -0.37
N ALA A 314 5.28 -1.60 -1.53
CA ALA A 314 6.23 -1.75 -2.63
C ALA A 314 6.90 -0.43 -3.01
N SER A 315 6.15 0.68 -3.00
CA SER A 315 6.66 2.01 -3.35
C SER A 315 7.77 2.49 -2.40
N HIS A 316 7.71 2.13 -1.13
CA HIS A 316 8.76 2.49 -0.17
C HIS A 316 10.07 1.73 -0.43
N PHE A 317 9.98 0.47 -0.84
CA PHE A 317 11.16 -0.34 -1.16
C PHE A 317 11.74 0.01 -2.53
N ALA A 318 10.92 0.40 -3.51
CA ALA A 318 11.37 0.82 -4.84
C ALA A 318 12.35 2.01 -4.83
N VAL A 319 12.37 2.79 -3.74
CA VAL A 319 13.36 3.86 -3.55
C VAL A 319 14.79 3.31 -3.46
N ALA A 320 14.97 2.10 -2.91
CA ALA A 320 16.28 1.49 -2.67
C ALA A 320 16.50 0.20 -3.48
N ILE A 321 15.45 -0.55 -3.77
CA ILE A 321 15.50 -1.84 -4.48
C ILE A 321 14.94 -1.65 -5.89
N LYS A 322 15.81 -1.69 -6.89
CA LYS A 322 15.44 -1.38 -8.28
C LYS A 322 14.46 -2.39 -8.90
N ILE A 323 14.64 -3.70 -8.62
CA ILE A 323 13.71 -4.74 -9.04
C ILE A 323 12.60 -4.82 -7.99
N THR A 324 11.55 -4.06 -8.19
CA THR A 324 10.37 -4.07 -7.33
C THR A 324 9.13 -4.38 -8.16
N ILE A 325 8.45 -5.46 -7.80
CA ILE A 325 7.22 -5.94 -8.45
C ILE A 325 6.13 -6.07 -7.39
N ASP A 326 4.95 -5.57 -7.72
CA ASP A 326 3.80 -5.59 -6.85
C ASP A 326 2.58 -6.24 -7.53
N GLY A 327 1.47 -6.40 -6.80
CA GLY A 327 0.27 -7.02 -7.31
C GLY A 327 0.43 -8.52 -7.54
N LEU A 328 1.21 -9.23 -6.72
CA LEU A 328 1.48 -10.67 -6.84
C LEU A 328 0.44 -11.54 -6.13
N GLY A 329 -0.46 -10.95 -5.38
CA GLY A 329 -1.57 -11.63 -4.71
C GLY A 329 -2.61 -12.20 -5.69
N PRO A 330 -3.64 -12.88 -5.18
CA PRO A 330 -4.75 -13.38 -6.00
C PRO A 330 -5.58 -12.24 -6.58
N CYS A 331 -6.26 -12.51 -7.70
CA CYS A 331 -7.23 -11.60 -8.27
C CYS A 331 -8.54 -11.70 -7.48
N GLY A 332 -9.24 -10.57 -7.35
CA GLY A 332 -10.49 -10.49 -6.62
C GLY A 332 -11.14 -9.13 -6.80
N GLY A 333 -11.97 -8.76 -5.86
CA GLY A 333 -12.65 -7.47 -5.89
C GLY A 333 -13.26 -7.08 -4.56
N HIS A 334 -13.86 -5.89 -4.55
CA HIS A 334 -14.49 -5.28 -3.40
C HIS A 334 -13.53 -5.03 -2.23
N SER A 335 -12.22 -4.79 -2.50
CA SER A 335 -11.27 -4.39 -1.44
C SER A 335 -11.86 -3.27 -0.57
N HIS A 336 -11.59 -3.33 0.74
CA HIS A 336 -12.13 -2.42 1.75
C HIS A 336 -13.63 -2.57 2.06
N HIS A 337 -14.28 -3.59 1.52
CA HIS A 337 -15.68 -3.92 1.83
C HIS A 337 -15.80 -5.25 2.56
N ALA A 338 -16.87 -5.42 3.32
CA ALA A 338 -17.10 -6.66 4.06
C ALA A 338 -17.27 -7.87 3.12
N ASP A 339 -17.85 -7.67 1.93
CA ASP A 339 -18.04 -8.68 0.88
C ASP A 339 -16.86 -8.79 -0.11
N GLU A 340 -15.69 -8.41 0.32
CA GLU A 340 -14.44 -8.61 -0.41
C GLU A 340 -14.23 -10.07 -0.77
N TYR A 341 -13.68 -10.35 -1.94
CA TYR A 341 -13.51 -11.72 -2.42
C TYR A 341 -12.25 -11.91 -3.26
N ILE A 342 -11.81 -13.16 -3.36
CA ILE A 342 -10.83 -13.62 -4.35
C ILE A 342 -11.42 -14.69 -5.25
N ASP A 343 -10.93 -14.74 -6.50
CA ASP A 343 -11.15 -15.84 -7.43
C ASP A 343 -10.21 -17.00 -7.07
N LEU A 344 -10.75 -18.14 -6.68
CA LEU A 344 -9.95 -19.30 -6.28
C LEU A 344 -9.06 -19.83 -7.41
N GLU A 345 -9.51 -19.72 -8.67
CA GLU A 345 -8.71 -20.07 -9.84
C GLU A 345 -7.48 -19.18 -9.97
N SER A 346 -7.58 -17.91 -9.57
CA SER A 346 -6.45 -16.98 -9.64
C SER A 346 -5.29 -17.38 -8.72
N LEU A 347 -5.53 -18.09 -7.62
CA LEU A 347 -4.46 -18.61 -6.78
C LEU A 347 -3.53 -19.56 -7.54
N PHE A 348 -4.03 -20.32 -8.53
CA PHE A 348 -3.20 -21.19 -9.37
C PHE A 348 -2.35 -20.35 -10.33
N SER A 349 -2.96 -19.48 -11.13
CA SER A 349 -2.22 -18.67 -12.10
C SER A 349 -1.19 -17.76 -11.40
N ARG A 350 -1.56 -17.16 -10.26
CA ARG A 350 -0.65 -16.29 -9.48
C ARG A 350 0.49 -17.08 -8.83
N SER A 351 0.22 -18.32 -8.35
CA SER A 351 1.29 -19.23 -7.89
C SER A 351 2.31 -19.52 -8.97
N GLU A 352 1.85 -19.78 -10.21
CA GLU A 352 2.74 -20.03 -11.35
C GLU A 352 3.55 -18.77 -11.72
N VAL A 353 2.92 -17.59 -11.74
CA VAL A 353 3.60 -16.31 -11.98
C VAL A 353 4.69 -16.06 -10.94
N VAL A 354 4.38 -16.24 -9.65
CA VAL A 354 5.34 -16.06 -8.56
C VAL A 354 6.51 -17.02 -8.70
N LEU A 355 6.27 -18.31 -8.97
CA LEU A 355 7.33 -19.30 -9.13
C LEU A 355 8.21 -18.99 -10.35
N ALA A 356 7.62 -18.60 -11.49
CA ALA A 356 8.39 -18.20 -12.68
C ALA A 356 9.27 -16.97 -12.42
N LEU A 357 8.76 -15.98 -11.67
CA LEU A 357 9.55 -14.81 -11.27
C LEU A 357 10.72 -15.19 -10.36
N LEU A 358 10.50 -16.08 -9.38
CA LEU A 358 11.55 -16.54 -8.49
C LEU A 358 12.60 -17.36 -9.25
N ASP A 359 12.19 -18.25 -10.15
CA ASP A 359 13.11 -19.05 -10.98
C ASP A 359 13.93 -18.14 -11.90
N ALA A 360 13.34 -17.16 -12.57
CA ALA A 360 14.04 -16.21 -13.40
C ALA A 360 15.02 -15.35 -12.59
N LEU A 361 14.62 -14.86 -11.42
CA LEU A 361 15.45 -14.04 -10.53
C LEU A 361 16.68 -14.79 -10.02
N LEU A 362 16.56 -16.08 -9.71
CA LEU A 362 17.65 -16.88 -9.19
C LEU A 362 18.57 -17.43 -10.31
N SER A 363 18.05 -17.61 -11.53
CA SER A 363 18.81 -18.22 -12.63
C SER A 363 19.70 -17.24 -13.40
N ASP A 364 19.47 -15.92 -13.33
CA ASP A 364 20.20 -14.92 -14.12
C ASP A 364 21.29 -14.19 -13.30
N PRO A 365 22.60 -14.42 -13.59
CA PRO A 365 23.69 -13.65 -12.98
C PRO A 365 23.71 -12.17 -13.40
N GLN A 366 23.02 -11.78 -14.49
CA GLN A 366 23.08 -10.44 -15.08
C GLN A 366 21.83 -9.57 -14.81
N SER A 367 20.78 -10.10 -14.22
CA SER A 367 19.54 -9.35 -13.96
C SER A 367 19.66 -8.29 -12.86
N VAL A 368 20.86 -8.12 -12.27
CA VAL A 368 21.15 -7.17 -11.19
C VAL A 368 22.46 -6.43 -11.51
N GLY A 369 22.38 -5.49 -12.41
CA GLY A 369 23.45 -4.58 -12.80
C GLY A 369 23.03 -3.12 -12.64
#